data_cf0e9b1a5cb1f7935a9509465812d402
#
_entry.id   cf0e9b1a5cb1f7935a9509465812d402
#
_cell.length_a   1.000
_cell.length_b   1.000
_cell.length_c   1.000
_cell.angle_alpha   90.00
_cell.angle_beta   90.00
_cell.angle_gamma   90.00
#
_symmetry.space_group_name_H-M   'P 1'
#
loop_
_entity.id
_entity.type
_entity.pdbx_description
1 polymer ?
#
loop_
_entity_poly.entity_id
_entity_poly.type
_entity_poly.pdbx_seq_one_letter_code
_entity_poly.pdbx_strand_id
1 'polypeptide(L)'
;MPAESLGDLLTLRRFVEVAHHIPGRLRLRFSNKLIASLSQGKLKQLDAYCSPEGYLRRYQINSDTGSIVLEYDAAAIRPHILNQLFGQDGEQAQQALEQLAAILS
;
A
#
# COMPACT_ATOMS: atom_id res chain seq x y z
N MET A 1 1.03 0.08 16.92
CA MET A 1 0.35 1.03 16.01
C MET A 1 -1.04 0.53 15.72
N PRO A 2 -2.05 1.38 15.75
CA PRO A 2 -3.42 0.92 15.53
C PRO A 2 -3.63 0.52 14.06
N ALA A 3 -4.29 -0.62 13.87
CA ALA A 3 -4.62 -1.11 12.54
C ALA A 3 -5.53 -0.13 11.77
N GLU A 4 -6.17 0.78 12.48
CA GLU A 4 -7.02 1.80 11.89
C GLU A 4 -6.30 2.68 10.88
N SER A 5 -5.02 3.00 11.14
CA SER A 5 -4.22 3.79 10.20
C SER A 5 -3.97 3.03 8.90
N LEU A 6 -3.93 1.70 8.96
CA LEU A 6 -3.76 0.86 7.77
C LEU A 6 -5.08 0.60 7.05
N GLY A 7 -6.21 0.88 7.70
CA GLY A 7 -7.53 0.74 7.09
C GLY A 7 -7.70 1.58 5.84
N ASP A 8 -6.98 2.69 5.73
CA ASP A 8 -7.00 3.52 4.53
C ASP A 8 -6.49 2.75 3.29
N LEU A 9 -5.66 1.73 3.49
CA LEU A 9 -5.21 0.88 2.40
C LEU A 9 -6.36 0.05 1.80
N LEU A 10 -7.30 -0.39 2.65
CA LEU A 10 -8.48 -1.11 2.15
C LEU A 10 -9.40 -0.18 1.36
N THR A 11 -9.50 1.08 1.75
CA THR A 11 -10.25 2.07 0.99
C THR A 11 -9.54 2.33 -0.34
N LEU A 12 -8.23 2.48 -0.29
CA LEU A 12 -7.41 2.76 -1.47
C LEU A 12 -7.52 1.66 -2.52
N ARG A 13 -7.63 0.40 -2.11
CA ARG A 13 -7.69 -0.74 -3.04
C ARG A 13 -8.84 -0.63 -4.06
N ARG A 14 -9.88 0.12 -3.71
CA ARG A 14 -11.04 0.31 -4.59
C ARG A 14 -10.72 1.23 -5.77
N PHE A 15 -9.66 2.02 -5.65
CA PHE A 15 -9.32 3.05 -6.62
C PHE A 15 -8.01 2.79 -7.33
N VAL A 16 -7.35 1.68 -7.03
CA VAL A 16 -6.06 1.34 -7.61
C VAL A 16 -6.07 -0.09 -8.13
N GLU A 17 -5.13 -0.35 -9.04
CA GLU A 17 -4.83 -1.70 -9.49
C GLU A 17 -3.32 -1.91 -9.49
N VAL A 18 -2.88 -3.15 -9.36
CA VAL A 18 -1.46 -3.47 -9.42
C VAL A 18 -0.99 -3.29 -10.87
N ALA A 19 -0.10 -2.32 -11.09
CA ALA A 19 0.45 -2.05 -12.40
C ALA A 19 1.74 -2.86 -12.64
N HIS A 20 2.57 -2.98 -11.60
CA HIS A 20 3.82 -3.74 -11.69
C HIS A 20 4.25 -4.10 -10.27
N HIS A 21 4.66 -5.35 -10.07
CA HIS A 21 5.07 -5.78 -8.74
C HIS A 21 6.29 -6.71 -8.86
N ILE A 22 7.40 -6.28 -8.31
CA ILE A 22 8.58 -7.10 -8.11
C ILE A 22 8.87 -7.15 -6.61
N PRO A 23 9.58 -8.16 -6.11
CA PRO A 23 9.89 -8.20 -4.68
C PRO A 23 10.57 -6.92 -4.21
N GLY A 24 9.99 -6.28 -3.21
CA GLY A 24 10.51 -5.04 -2.64
C GLY A 24 9.98 -3.77 -3.27
N ARG A 25 9.25 -3.84 -4.39
CA ARG A 25 8.73 -2.65 -5.05
C ARG A 25 7.40 -2.92 -5.74
N LEU A 26 6.37 -2.25 -5.27
CA LEU A 26 5.01 -2.38 -5.79
C LEU A 26 4.59 -1.06 -6.44
N ARG A 27 4.15 -1.13 -7.69
CA ARG A 27 3.58 0.03 -8.38
C ARG A 27 2.09 -0.20 -8.56
N LEU A 28 1.31 0.78 -8.11
CA LEU A 28 -0.14 0.79 -8.25
C LEU A 28 -0.55 1.93 -9.17
N ARG A 29 -1.62 1.72 -9.92
CA ARG A 29 -2.20 2.76 -10.78
C ARG A 29 -3.56 3.15 -10.23
N PHE A 30 -3.79 4.46 -10.09
CA PHE A 30 -5.11 4.98 -9.71
C PHE A 30 -6.06 4.93 -10.89
N SER A 31 -7.37 4.77 -10.58
CA SER A 31 -8.43 4.78 -11.60
C SER A 31 -8.46 6.10 -12.36
N ASN A 32 -8.14 7.22 -11.70
CA ASN A 32 -7.94 8.49 -12.38
C ASN A 32 -6.99 9.38 -11.56
N LYS A 33 -6.46 10.41 -12.21
CA LYS A 33 -5.47 11.29 -11.60
C LYS A 33 -6.04 12.14 -10.46
N LEU A 34 -7.33 12.45 -10.52
CA LEU A 34 -7.98 13.22 -9.46
C LEU A 34 -7.97 12.45 -8.14
N ILE A 35 -8.22 11.14 -8.21
CA ILE A 35 -8.17 10.29 -7.02
C ILE A 35 -6.76 10.26 -6.43
N ALA A 36 -5.73 10.26 -7.27
CA ALA A 36 -4.34 10.31 -6.81
C ALA A 36 -4.09 11.58 -5.98
N SER A 37 -4.55 12.73 -6.45
CA SER A 37 -4.40 13.99 -5.72
C SER A 37 -5.14 13.97 -4.39
N LEU A 38 -6.37 13.46 -4.38
CA LEU A 38 -7.19 13.40 -3.16
C LEU A 38 -6.62 12.42 -2.13
N SER A 39 -5.93 11.38 -2.58
CA SER A 39 -5.40 10.35 -1.70
C SER A 39 -4.11 10.76 -1.00
N GLN A 40 -3.42 11.80 -1.46
CA GLN A 40 -2.13 12.20 -0.88
C GLN A 40 -2.24 12.49 0.61
N GLY A 41 -3.29 13.18 1.05
CA GLY A 41 -3.47 13.53 2.45
C GLY A 41 -3.67 12.29 3.33
N LYS A 42 -4.44 11.32 2.86
CA LYS A 42 -4.70 10.09 3.60
C LYS A 42 -3.45 9.22 3.68
N LEU A 43 -2.67 9.18 2.61
CA LEU A 43 -1.49 8.34 2.56
C LEU A 43 -0.33 8.89 3.38
N LYS A 44 -0.36 10.17 3.77
CA LYS A 44 0.64 10.71 4.68
C LYS A 44 0.72 9.95 6.00
N GLN A 45 -0.36 9.32 6.42
CA GLN A 45 -0.35 8.51 7.64
C GLN A 45 0.61 7.33 7.52
N LEU A 46 0.89 6.88 6.31
CA LEU A 46 1.87 5.81 6.09
C LEU A 46 3.30 6.24 6.42
N ASP A 47 3.60 7.54 6.43
CA ASP A 47 4.92 8.02 6.80
C ASP A 47 5.34 7.54 8.19
N ALA A 48 4.38 7.40 9.09
CA ALA A 48 4.66 6.91 10.44
C ALA A 48 5.19 5.48 10.45
N TYR A 49 4.87 4.70 9.42
CA TYR A 49 5.33 3.32 9.29
C TYR A 49 6.56 3.19 8.40
N CYS A 50 6.93 4.24 7.68
CA CYS A 50 8.03 4.18 6.74
C CYS A 50 9.35 4.56 7.40
N SER A 51 10.38 3.75 7.18
CA SER A 51 11.72 3.96 7.72
C SER A 51 12.72 3.30 6.79
N PRO A 52 13.89 3.94 6.53
CA PRO A 52 14.91 3.33 5.67
C PRO A 52 15.38 1.95 6.15
N GLU A 53 15.27 1.70 7.45
CA GLU A 53 15.68 0.42 8.04
C GLU A 53 14.50 -0.46 8.43
N GLY A 54 13.26 0.01 8.19
CA GLY A 54 12.06 -0.70 8.55
C GLY A 54 11.54 -1.63 7.46
N TYR A 55 10.40 -2.27 7.74
CA TYR A 55 9.76 -3.18 6.81
C TYR A 55 9.10 -2.44 5.66
N LEU A 56 8.42 -1.32 5.95
CA LEU A 56 8.00 -0.37 4.91
C LEU A 56 9.05 0.72 4.87
N ARG A 57 9.60 0.99 3.68
CA ARG A 57 10.70 1.91 3.54
C ARG A 57 10.28 3.28 3.04
N ARG A 58 9.46 3.33 2.02
CA ARG A 58 8.94 4.60 1.53
C ARG A 58 7.79 4.36 0.57
N TYR A 59 7.01 5.42 0.35
CA TYR A 59 6.05 5.45 -0.73
C TYR A 59 6.17 6.78 -1.47
N GLN A 60 5.74 6.80 -2.72
CA GLN A 60 5.77 8.02 -3.52
C GLN A 60 4.55 8.03 -4.44
N ILE A 61 3.81 9.13 -4.41
CA ILE A 61 2.66 9.35 -5.29
C ILE A 61 3.09 10.26 -6.42
N ASN A 62 2.81 9.85 -7.66
CA ASN A 62 3.01 10.68 -8.83
C ASN A 62 1.64 11.01 -9.41
N SER A 63 1.17 12.24 -9.16
CA SER A 63 -0.15 12.67 -9.64
C SER A 63 -0.19 12.87 -11.14
N ASP A 64 0.97 13.14 -11.77
CA ASP A 64 1.02 13.31 -13.22
C ASP A 64 0.74 12.01 -13.96
N THR A 65 1.24 10.89 -13.44
CA THR A 65 1.01 9.56 -14.02
C THR A 65 -0.18 8.84 -13.38
N GLY A 66 -0.69 9.35 -12.26
CA GLY A 66 -1.75 8.69 -11.51
C GLY A 66 -1.30 7.37 -10.91
N SER A 67 -0.11 7.35 -10.31
CA SER A 67 0.45 6.12 -9.75
C SER A 67 1.05 6.34 -8.37
N ILE A 68 1.21 5.22 -7.64
CA ILE A 68 1.92 5.20 -6.37
C ILE A 68 2.92 4.05 -6.40
N VAL A 69 4.13 4.29 -5.92
CA VAL A 69 5.16 3.29 -5.76
C VAL A 69 5.41 3.09 -4.27
N LEU A 70 5.37 1.84 -3.83
CA LEU A 70 5.63 1.45 -2.45
C LEU A 70 6.89 0.59 -2.43
N GLU A 71 7.87 1.00 -1.62
CA GLU A 71 9.09 0.23 -1.43
C GLU A 71 9.08 -0.40 -0.03
N TYR A 72 9.43 -1.68 0.04
CA TYR A 72 9.31 -2.46 1.27
C TYR A 72 10.38 -3.56 1.32
N ASP A 73 10.53 -4.16 2.51
CA ASP A 73 11.44 -5.29 2.69
C ASP A 73 10.70 -6.59 2.34
N ALA A 74 11.04 -7.17 1.18
CA ALA A 74 10.38 -8.36 0.69
C ALA A 74 10.67 -9.62 1.53
N ALA A 75 11.71 -9.59 2.37
CA ALA A 75 12.00 -10.69 3.28
C ALA A 75 11.04 -10.70 4.48
N ALA A 76 10.58 -9.51 4.90
CA ALA A 76 9.66 -9.38 6.03
C ALA A 76 8.20 -9.35 5.57
N ILE A 77 7.91 -8.61 4.50
CA ILE A 77 6.57 -8.53 3.92
C ILE A 77 6.60 -9.29 2.60
N ARG A 78 6.03 -10.48 2.59
CA ARG A 78 6.04 -11.29 1.37
C ARG A 78 5.21 -10.62 0.28
N PRO A 79 5.68 -10.62 -0.99
CA PRO A 79 4.95 -9.94 -2.07
C PRO A 79 3.49 -10.38 -2.21
N HIS A 80 3.16 -11.66 -1.96
CA HIS A 80 1.78 -12.12 -2.10
C HIS A 80 0.82 -11.44 -1.13
N ILE A 81 1.30 -10.99 0.03
CA ILE A 81 0.47 -10.26 0.99
C ILE A 81 -0.03 -8.96 0.36
N LEU A 82 0.85 -8.23 -0.31
CA LEU A 82 0.47 -6.99 -0.96
C LEU A 82 -0.41 -7.23 -2.18
N ASN A 83 -0.17 -8.32 -2.92
CA ASN A 83 -1.04 -8.70 -4.03
C ASN A 83 -2.46 -9.02 -3.55
N GLN A 84 -2.60 -9.67 -2.42
CA GLN A 84 -3.91 -9.96 -1.83
C GLN A 84 -4.58 -8.69 -1.32
N LEU A 85 -3.80 -7.81 -0.68
CA LEU A 85 -4.34 -6.55 -0.15
C LEU A 85 -4.95 -5.68 -1.24
N PHE A 86 -4.30 -5.60 -2.39
CA PHE A 86 -4.77 -4.80 -3.52
C PHE A 86 -5.47 -5.62 -4.59
N GLY A 87 -5.81 -6.88 -4.27
CA GLY A 87 -6.57 -7.75 -5.15
C GLY A 87 -8.07 -7.46 -5.10
N GLN A 88 -8.83 -8.24 -5.86
CA GLN A 88 -10.27 -8.03 -5.98
C GLN A 88 -11.09 -8.73 -4.89
N ASP A 89 -10.51 -9.74 -4.22
CA ASP A 89 -11.20 -10.47 -3.16
C ASP A 89 -11.12 -9.69 -1.85
N GLY A 90 -12.26 -9.17 -1.38
CA GLY A 90 -12.31 -8.37 -0.16
C GLY A 90 -11.93 -9.12 1.11
N GLU A 91 -12.27 -10.42 1.20
CA GLU A 91 -11.90 -11.22 2.37
C GLU A 91 -10.39 -11.44 2.42
N GLN A 92 -9.78 -11.76 1.29
CA GLN A 92 -8.33 -11.92 1.22
C GLN A 92 -7.62 -10.61 1.50
N ALA A 93 -8.18 -9.49 1.03
CA ALA A 93 -7.61 -8.17 1.31
C ALA A 93 -7.63 -7.87 2.80
N GLN A 94 -8.73 -8.18 3.48
CA GLN A 94 -8.84 -7.99 4.92
C GLN A 94 -7.82 -8.85 5.69
N GLN A 95 -7.67 -10.10 5.30
CA GLN A 95 -6.70 -11.00 5.93
C GLN A 95 -5.28 -10.50 5.70
N ALA A 96 -4.98 -10.02 4.49
CA ALA A 96 -3.67 -9.47 4.16
C ALA A 96 -3.37 -8.23 5.00
N LEU A 97 -4.38 -7.38 5.21
CA LEU A 97 -4.21 -6.20 6.05
C LEU A 97 -3.88 -6.59 7.50
N GLU A 98 -4.55 -7.61 8.02
CA GLU A 98 -4.29 -8.10 9.38
C GLU A 98 -2.88 -8.66 9.50
N GLN A 99 -2.42 -9.40 8.49
CA GLN A 99 -1.05 -9.91 8.47
C GLN A 99 -0.04 -8.77 8.41
N LEU A 100 -0.29 -7.77 7.58
CA LEU A 100 0.59 -6.61 7.48
C LEU A 100 0.64 -5.84 8.80
N ALA A 101 -0.50 -5.63 9.43
CA ALA A 101 -0.55 -4.95 10.72
C ALA A 101 0.26 -5.70 11.78
N ALA A 102 0.20 -7.03 11.78
CA ALA A 102 0.97 -7.84 12.71
C ALA A 102 2.49 -7.73 12.46
N ILE A 103 2.89 -7.65 11.19
CA ILE A 103 4.30 -7.49 10.84
C ILE A 103 4.81 -6.12 11.28
N LEU A 104 3.99 -5.09 11.12
CA LEU A 104 4.40 -3.71 11.40
C LEU A 104 4.27 -3.30 12.87
N SER A 105 3.57 -4.08 13.67
CA SER A 105 3.35 -3.76 15.09
C SER A 105 4.52 -4.15 15.99
#